data_397f4dc2d60901e029077c84a8da6170
#
_entry.id   397f4dc2d60901e029077c84a8da6170
#
_cell.length_a   1.000
_cell.length_b   1.000
_cell.length_c   1.000
_cell.angle_alpha   90.00
_cell.angle_beta   90.00
_cell.angle_gamma   90.00
#
_symmetry.space_group_name_H-M   'P 1'
#
loop_
_entity.id
_entity.type
_entity.pdbx_description
1 polymer ?
#
loop_
_entity_poly.entity_id
_entity_poly.type
_entity_poly.pdbx_seq_one_letter_code
_entity_poly.pdbx_strand_id
1 'polypeptide(L)'
;MTTPLLDVSGLTVAYGDADPVVRDISFSVEAGKMTAIVGESGSGKTTSAMAALDLLGPSGTVLSGSIRFKGQELSGLTNAEWRKLRGTKIGLVPQDPNNSLNPLKTIGASVEDGLAIHGVGDGAERRRKAIALLERVGIDDPERRYNQYPHELSGGMKQRVLIAAAVALEPEVLIADEPTSALDVTVQKTILDLLDEMRAELGLGIVFITHDLAVAGDRADDVVIMERGRVVEHGPVGQVLTSPQQDYSKRLLANVPSLAVADAYRRPPVTPETLLSVSGLTKRYGDFTAVEDISFDVVRGSTHALVGGSGSGKTTTGRAISMFNQPTAGSITLDGTELTGLTPKQQRGLRRRVQMVYQNPYSSLDPKMRVGEIVAEPLRNLAGASKREALTRADEFLDRVALDPARFANRTPAQLSGGQRQRVAIARALIVQPELVVLDEAVSALDVTVQAQILELLEDLQRELGLTYVFISHDLAVVRQISDTVSVFSRGRQVEYGATNDVFAHPKHDVTRELINAIPGTVFRARQLGEFVV
;
A
#
# COMPACT_ATOMS: atom_id res chain seq x y z
N MET A 1 4.26 28.05 26.25
CA MET A 1 4.53 26.87 25.44
C MET A 1 4.02 25.68 26.22
N THR A 2 3.13 24.90 25.67
CA THR A 2 2.62 23.65 26.28
C THR A 2 3.75 22.62 26.28
N THR A 3 3.93 21.90 27.40
CA THR A 3 4.91 20.80 27.45
C THR A 3 4.39 19.66 26.57
N PRO A 4 5.17 19.16 25.60
CA PRO A 4 4.73 18.05 24.75
C PRO A 4 4.48 16.77 25.60
N LEU A 5 3.55 15.93 25.14
CA LEU A 5 3.32 14.62 25.76
C LEU A 5 4.53 13.70 25.55
N LEU A 6 5.03 13.63 24.32
CA LEU A 6 6.25 12.90 23.97
C LEU A 6 7.21 13.86 23.27
N ASP A 7 8.46 13.88 23.73
CA ASP A 7 9.54 14.67 23.16
C ASP A 7 10.76 13.77 22.95
N VAL A 8 11.21 13.71 21.71
CA VAL A 8 12.42 12.99 21.27
C VAL A 8 13.40 13.99 20.74
N SER A 9 14.60 14.05 21.33
CA SER A 9 15.60 15.07 21.01
C SER A 9 16.96 14.43 20.76
N GLY A 10 17.58 14.71 19.60
CA GLY A 10 18.94 14.29 19.25
C GLY A 10 19.13 12.78 19.16
N LEU A 11 18.07 12.02 18.85
CA LEU A 11 18.08 10.55 18.86
C LEU A 11 18.97 9.98 17.77
N THR A 12 19.91 9.10 18.19
CA THR A 12 20.79 8.35 17.28
C THR A 12 20.71 6.87 17.62
N VAL A 13 20.43 6.02 16.61
CA VAL A 13 20.21 4.57 16.76
C VAL A 13 21.06 3.79 15.76
N ALA A 14 21.67 2.71 16.23
CA ALA A 14 22.40 1.74 15.40
C ALA A 14 21.97 0.31 15.69
N TYR A 15 22.29 -0.61 14.78
CA TYR A 15 22.12 -2.06 14.94
C TYR A 15 23.47 -2.77 14.85
N GLY A 16 23.89 -3.42 15.95
CA GLY A 16 25.21 -4.01 16.07
C GLY A 16 26.31 -2.98 15.86
N ASP A 17 27.36 -3.34 15.14
CA ASP A 17 28.50 -2.47 14.83
C ASP A 17 28.33 -1.68 13.51
N ALA A 18 27.10 -1.66 12.95
CA ALA A 18 26.83 -0.94 11.71
C ALA A 18 26.71 0.58 11.94
N ASP A 19 26.87 1.36 10.85
CA ASP A 19 26.61 2.78 10.85
C ASP A 19 25.20 3.09 11.37
N PRO A 20 25.00 4.20 12.12
CA PRO A 20 23.70 4.59 12.63
C PRO A 20 22.65 4.71 11.52
N VAL A 21 21.51 4.02 11.72
CA VAL A 21 20.36 4.10 10.81
C VAL A 21 19.46 5.28 11.10
N VAL A 22 19.52 5.83 12.33
CA VAL A 22 18.89 7.08 12.76
C VAL A 22 19.99 7.98 13.31
N ARG A 23 20.02 9.24 12.90
CA ARG A 23 21.15 10.15 13.15
C ARG A 23 20.65 11.54 13.56
N ASP A 24 20.71 11.84 14.87
CA ASP A 24 20.43 13.15 15.44
C ASP A 24 19.03 13.67 15.06
N ILE A 25 17.99 12.84 15.25
CA ILE A 25 16.63 13.25 14.94
C ILE A 25 15.91 13.81 16.16
N SER A 26 15.00 14.75 15.90
CA SER A 26 14.14 15.34 16.93
C SER A 26 12.72 15.48 16.41
N PHE A 27 11.73 15.12 17.25
CA PHE A 27 10.31 15.33 17.01
C PHE A 27 9.53 15.31 18.32
N SER A 28 8.35 15.89 18.33
CA SER A 28 7.48 15.89 19.50
C SER A 28 6.01 15.77 19.12
N VAL A 29 5.18 15.40 20.08
CA VAL A 29 3.72 15.42 19.93
C VAL A 29 3.06 16.00 21.16
N GLU A 30 2.09 16.90 20.94
CA GLU A 30 1.27 17.54 21.97
C GLU A 30 -0.07 16.78 22.18
N ALA A 31 -0.73 17.05 23.29
CA ALA A 31 -2.06 16.52 23.56
C ALA A 31 -3.07 16.96 22.47
N GLY A 32 -3.86 16.03 21.98
CA GLY A 32 -4.88 16.29 20.95
C GLY A 32 -4.33 16.60 19.56
N LYS A 33 -2.99 16.50 19.33
CA LYS A 33 -2.37 16.74 18.04
C LYS A 33 -1.83 15.47 17.40
N MET A 34 -1.65 15.51 16.10
CA MET A 34 -1.01 14.47 15.29
C MET A 34 0.26 15.00 14.64
N THR A 35 1.39 14.38 14.96
CA THR A 35 2.67 14.60 14.29
C THR A 35 2.95 13.46 13.33
N ALA A 36 2.99 13.74 12.03
CA ALA A 36 3.32 12.75 11.02
C ALA A 36 4.83 12.64 10.81
N ILE A 37 5.36 11.42 10.77
CA ILE A 37 6.74 11.14 10.37
C ILE A 37 6.69 10.47 8.99
N VAL A 38 7.21 11.15 7.96
CA VAL A 38 7.12 10.71 6.56
C VAL A 38 8.50 10.57 5.91
N GLY A 39 8.59 9.73 4.88
CA GLY A 39 9.83 9.50 4.12
C GLY A 39 9.82 8.13 3.44
N GLU A 40 10.81 7.87 2.61
CA GLU A 40 10.96 6.62 1.88
C GLU A 40 11.17 5.40 2.81
N SER A 41 10.99 4.20 2.26
CA SER A 41 11.32 2.96 2.97
C SER A 41 12.80 2.94 3.36
N GLY A 42 13.09 2.56 4.61
CA GLY A 42 14.45 2.56 5.14
C GLY A 42 14.98 3.93 5.59
N SER A 43 14.15 4.99 5.62
CA SER A 43 14.58 6.31 6.13
C SER A 43 14.71 6.37 7.66
N GLY A 44 14.34 5.32 8.40
CA GLY A 44 14.49 5.25 9.85
C GLY A 44 13.22 5.53 10.67
N LYS A 45 12.06 5.75 10.04
CA LYS A 45 10.77 6.08 10.71
C LYS A 45 10.39 5.08 11.79
N THR A 46 10.21 3.82 11.40
CA THR A 46 9.86 2.71 12.32
C THR A 46 10.91 2.54 13.42
N THR A 47 12.21 2.64 13.06
CA THR A 47 13.30 2.56 14.06
C THR A 47 13.19 3.67 15.10
N SER A 48 12.85 4.89 14.69
CA SER A 48 12.67 6.03 15.60
C SER A 48 11.50 5.81 16.57
N ALA A 49 10.39 5.27 16.07
CA ALA A 49 9.22 4.92 16.87
C ALA A 49 9.51 3.77 17.86
N MET A 50 10.19 2.73 17.40
CA MET A 50 10.57 1.60 18.26
C MET A 50 11.57 2.03 19.34
N ALA A 51 12.50 2.93 19.04
CA ALA A 51 13.41 3.52 20.01
C ALA A 51 12.65 4.32 21.08
N ALA A 52 11.64 5.11 20.67
CA ALA A 52 10.81 5.90 21.60
C ALA A 52 10.01 5.03 22.58
N LEU A 53 9.86 3.73 22.30
CA LEU A 53 9.20 2.74 23.15
C LEU A 53 10.17 1.76 23.82
N ASP A 54 11.47 1.90 23.61
CA ASP A 54 12.50 0.90 24.00
C ASP A 54 12.12 -0.51 23.49
N LEU A 55 11.68 -0.59 22.23
CA LEU A 55 11.30 -1.81 21.53
C LEU A 55 12.24 -2.12 20.35
N LEU A 56 13.44 -1.57 20.36
CA LEU A 56 14.49 -1.99 19.44
C LEU A 56 14.82 -3.48 19.67
N GLY A 57 14.97 -4.25 18.61
CA GLY A 57 15.37 -5.66 18.74
C GLY A 57 16.72 -5.83 19.48
N PRO A 58 17.15 -7.06 19.78
CA PRO A 58 18.33 -7.32 20.60
C PRO A 58 19.64 -6.69 20.09
N SER A 59 19.75 -6.40 18.80
CA SER A 59 20.91 -5.73 18.17
C SER A 59 20.76 -4.22 18.09
N GLY A 60 19.59 -3.66 18.42
CA GLY A 60 19.34 -2.20 18.36
C GLY A 60 19.79 -1.50 19.62
N THR A 61 20.49 -0.38 19.45
CA THR A 61 21.03 0.43 20.57
C THR A 61 20.82 1.92 20.30
N VAL A 62 20.31 2.63 21.30
CA VAL A 62 20.29 4.10 21.34
C VAL A 62 21.69 4.57 21.73
N LEU A 63 22.39 5.22 20.80
CA LEU A 63 23.75 5.74 21.01
C LEU A 63 23.76 7.09 21.70
N SER A 64 22.79 7.96 21.39
CA SER A 64 22.65 9.29 21.98
C SER A 64 21.21 9.78 21.84
N GLY A 65 20.89 10.86 22.54
CA GLY A 65 19.59 11.51 22.53
C GLY A 65 18.83 11.35 23.85
N SER A 66 17.68 11.99 23.90
CA SER A 66 16.78 12.01 25.07
C SER A 66 15.36 11.72 24.59
N ILE A 67 14.63 10.89 25.35
CA ILE A 67 13.23 10.57 25.12
C ILE A 67 12.46 10.92 26.39
N ARG A 68 11.53 11.86 26.31
CA ARG A 68 10.78 12.34 27.47
C ARG A 68 9.29 12.19 27.28
N PHE A 69 8.63 11.75 28.34
CA PHE A 69 7.18 11.75 28.44
C PHE A 69 6.75 12.76 29.49
N LYS A 70 5.99 13.81 29.10
CA LYS A 70 5.60 14.94 29.98
C LYS A 70 6.79 15.55 30.74
N GLY A 71 7.92 15.69 30.04
CA GLY A 71 9.18 16.22 30.61
C GLY A 71 10.00 15.21 31.43
N GLN A 72 9.48 14.04 31.76
CA GLN A 72 10.22 12.98 32.46
C GLN A 72 11.05 12.18 31.48
N GLU A 73 12.37 12.04 31.75
CA GLU A 73 13.30 11.24 30.95
C GLU A 73 12.93 9.74 31.05
N LEU A 74 12.86 9.09 29.87
CA LEU A 74 12.58 7.66 29.75
C LEU A 74 13.82 6.82 29.44
N SER A 75 14.91 7.46 29.01
CA SER A 75 16.18 6.78 28.73
C SER A 75 16.75 6.19 30.02
N GLY A 76 17.12 4.90 29.97
CA GLY A 76 17.68 4.19 31.13
C GLY A 76 16.66 3.60 32.09
N LEU A 77 15.36 3.68 31.81
CA LEU A 77 14.34 2.95 32.59
C LEU A 77 14.56 1.44 32.47
N THR A 78 14.28 0.75 33.57
CA THR A 78 14.27 -0.72 33.60
C THR A 78 13.07 -1.28 32.84
N ASN A 79 13.14 -2.54 32.44
CA ASN A 79 12.00 -3.22 31.81
C ASN A 79 10.74 -3.24 32.69
N ALA A 80 10.88 -3.22 34.01
CA ALA A 80 9.76 -3.17 34.94
C ALA A 80 9.08 -1.79 34.92
N GLU A 81 9.84 -0.72 34.77
CA GLU A 81 9.32 0.65 34.64
C GLU A 81 8.69 0.84 33.26
N TRP A 82 9.30 0.39 32.20
CA TRP A 82 8.75 0.40 30.85
C TRP A 82 7.41 -0.36 30.76
N ARG A 83 7.27 -1.50 31.45
CA ARG A 83 5.98 -2.22 31.52
C ARG A 83 4.83 -1.37 32.07
N LYS A 84 5.13 -0.44 32.98
CA LYS A 84 4.09 0.45 33.53
C LYS A 84 3.67 1.55 32.57
N LEU A 85 4.51 1.88 31.59
CA LEU A 85 4.27 2.94 30.61
C LEU A 85 3.65 2.40 29.33
N ARG A 86 4.15 1.27 28.84
CA ARG A 86 3.66 0.65 27.58
C ARG A 86 2.21 0.21 27.77
N GLY A 87 1.36 0.64 26.86
CA GLY A 87 -0.08 0.41 26.87
C GLY A 87 -0.87 1.39 27.73
N THR A 88 -0.38 1.78 28.91
CA THR A 88 -1.10 2.69 29.82
C THR A 88 -0.84 4.18 29.56
N LYS A 89 0.35 4.52 29.08
CA LYS A 89 0.76 5.89 28.75
C LYS A 89 1.04 6.05 27.27
N ILE A 90 1.70 5.07 26.69
CA ILE A 90 2.07 5.07 25.27
C ILE A 90 1.59 3.76 24.65
N GLY A 91 0.63 3.84 23.73
CA GLY A 91 0.13 2.73 22.94
C GLY A 91 0.89 2.61 21.62
N LEU A 92 0.90 1.41 21.03
CA LEU A 92 1.50 1.13 19.72
C LEU A 92 0.51 0.40 18.82
N VAL A 93 0.28 0.93 17.62
CA VAL A 93 -0.35 0.21 16.51
C VAL A 93 0.77 -0.17 15.54
N PRO A 94 1.12 -1.45 15.41
CA PRO A 94 2.20 -1.91 14.56
C PRO A 94 1.78 -1.96 13.08
N GLN A 95 2.78 -1.99 12.17
CA GLN A 95 2.62 -1.90 10.72
C GLN A 95 1.87 -3.10 10.11
N ASP A 96 2.19 -4.34 10.52
CA ASP A 96 1.64 -5.56 9.89
C ASP A 96 0.66 -6.28 10.84
N PRO A 97 -0.65 -6.22 10.54
CA PRO A 97 -1.65 -6.88 11.38
C PRO A 97 -1.59 -8.42 11.31
N ASN A 98 -1.01 -8.99 10.25
CA ASN A 98 -0.91 -10.45 10.13
C ASN A 98 0.16 -11.03 11.05
N ASN A 99 1.26 -10.30 11.24
CA ASN A 99 2.36 -10.72 12.11
C ASN A 99 2.21 -10.24 13.56
N SER A 100 1.34 -9.26 13.82
CA SER A 100 1.19 -8.63 15.13
C SER A 100 0.12 -9.28 16.00
N LEU A 101 -0.92 -9.87 15.39
CA LEU A 101 -1.92 -10.66 16.12
C LEU A 101 -1.43 -12.10 16.27
N ASN A 102 -1.54 -12.63 17.50
CA ASN A 102 -1.24 -14.03 17.74
C ASN A 102 -2.30 -14.94 17.07
N PRO A 103 -1.94 -15.77 16.07
CA PRO A 103 -2.90 -16.57 15.33
C PRO A 103 -3.60 -17.67 16.16
N LEU A 104 -3.07 -17.98 17.35
CA LEU A 104 -3.61 -18.98 18.28
C LEU A 104 -4.52 -18.38 19.36
N LYS A 105 -4.68 -17.05 19.39
CA LYS A 105 -5.59 -16.35 20.29
C LYS A 105 -6.79 -15.84 19.55
N THR A 106 -7.93 -15.79 20.23
CA THR A 106 -9.12 -15.12 19.71
C THR A 106 -8.90 -13.60 19.68
N ILE A 107 -9.70 -12.89 18.91
CA ILE A 107 -9.64 -11.43 18.79
C ILE A 107 -9.94 -10.77 20.13
N GLY A 108 -10.96 -11.25 20.82
CA GLY A 108 -11.30 -10.73 22.16
C GLY A 108 -10.16 -10.90 23.15
N ALA A 109 -9.52 -12.08 23.17
CA ALA A 109 -8.36 -12.31 24.03
C ALA A 109 -7.19 -11.38 23.68
N SER A 110 -6.99 -11.07 22.38
CA SER A 110 -5.94 -10.13 21.97
C SER A 110 -6.19 -8.71 22.46
N VAL A 111 -7.45 -8.26 22.50
CA VAL A 111 -7.82 -6.94 23.05
C VAL A 111 -7.72 -6.94 24.59
N GLU A 112 -8.05 -8.06 25.26
CA GLU A 112 -7.96 -8.18 26.71
C GLU A 112 -6.54 -8.29 27.26
N ASP A 113 -5.57 -8.73 26.46
CA ASP A 113 -4.20 -8.98 26.92
C ASP A 113 -3.60 -7.80 27.69
N GLY A 114 -3.72 -6.59 27.14
CA GLY A 114 -3.24 -5.39 27.82
C GLY A 114 -3.90 -5.16 29.17
N LEU A 115 -5.23 -5.29 29.22
CA LEU A 115 -6.02 -5.15 30.46
C LEU A 115 -5.61 -6.20 31.51
N ALA A 116 -5.42 -7.45 31.09
CA ALA A 116 -5.03 -8.55 31.96
C ALA A 116 -3.60 -8.37 32.52
N ILE A 117 -2.64 -7.99 31.66
CA ILE A 117 -1.24 -7.75 32.04
C ILE A 117 -1.12 -6.63 33.08
N HIS A 118 -1.93 -5.58 32.96
CA HIS A 118 -1.95 -4.44 33.90
C HIS A 118 -2.93 -4.60 35.06
N GLY A 119 -3.60 -5.74 35.19
CA GLY A 119 -4.49 -6.03 36.31
C GLY A 119 -5.78 -5.20 36.33
N VAL A 120 -6.22 -4.73 35.18
CA VAL A 120 -7.44 -3.91 35.05
C VAL A 120 -8.67 -4.81 34.97
N GLY A 121 -9.54 -4.71 35.98
CA GLY A 121 -10.80 -5.44 36.04
C GLY A 121 -10.68 -6.96 36.20
N ASP A 122 -11.81 -7.60 36.47
CA ASP A 122 -11.93 -9.07 36.43
C ASP A 122 -12.17 -9.58 34.99
N GLY A 123 -12.28 -10.90 34.81
CA GLY A 123 -12.48 -11.50 33.48
C GLY A 123 -13.79 -11.04 32.79
N ALA A 124 -14.86 -10.81 33.56
CA ALA A 124 -16.14 -10.35 33.02
C ALA A 124 -16.08 -8.88 32.61
N GLU A 125 -15.40 -8.05 33.39
CA GLU A 125 -15.16 -6.63 33.03
C GLU A 125 -14.29 -6.47 31.82
N ARG A 126 -13.17 -7.23 31.71
CA ARG A 126 -12.30 -7.22 30.54
C ARG A 126 -13.05 -7.62 29.30
N ARG A 127 -13.86 -8.69 29.34
CA ARG A 127 -14.69 -9.10 28.24
C ARG A 127 -15.66 -8.00 27.78
N ARG A 128 -16.38 -7.36 28.72
CA ARG A 128 -17.29 -6.26 28.38
C ARG A 128 -16.54 -5.10 27.71
N LYS A 129 -15.40 -4.70 28.29
CA LYS A 129 -14.56 -3.62 27.72
C LYS A 129 -14.03 -3.99 26.34
N ALA A 130 -13.58 -5.22 26.13
CA ALA A 130 -13.11 -5.69 24.83
C ALA A 130 -14.22 -5.68 23.76
N ILE A 131 -15.44 -6.15 24.10
CA ILE A 131 -16.59 -6.09 23.19
C ILE A 131 -16.95 -4.64 22.84
N ALA A 132 -17.01 -3.74 23.82
CA ALA A 132 -17.28 -2.32 23.58
C ALA A 132 -16.20 -1.65 22.72
N LEU A 133 -14.92 -2.01 22.88
CA LEU A 133 -13.85 -1.52 22.03
C LEU A 133 -13.93 -2.06 20.60
N LEU A 134 -14.27 -3.34 20.42
CA LEU A 134 -14.49 -3.93 19.10
C LEU A 134 -15.66 -3.24 18.37
N GLU A 135 -16.75 -2.93 19.07
CA GLU A 135 -17.86 -2.15 18.55
C GLU A 135 -17.42 -0.73 18.17
N ARG A 136 -16.68 -0.04 19.05
CA ARG A 136 -16.17 1.31 18.83
C ARG A 136 -15.26 1.42 17.60
N VAL A 137 -14.43 0.41 17.34
CA VAL A 137 -13.61 0.37 16.12
C VAL A 137 -14.38 -0.13 14.89
N GLY A 138 -15.70 -0.27 14.97
CA GLY A 138 -16.58 -0.62 13.85
C GLY A 138 -16.48 -2.08 13.42
N ILE A 139 -16.22 -3.00 14.35
CA ILE A 139 -16.35 -4.44 14.09
C ILE A 139 -17.82 -4.83 14.21
N ASP A 140 -18.41 -5.29 13.12
CA ASP A 140 -19.78 -5.79 13.08
C ASP A 140 -19.93 -7.06 13.94
N ASP A 141 -21.04 -7.21 14.67
CA ASP A 141 -21.35 -8.36 15.52
C ASP A 141 -20.19 -8.70 16.50
N PRO A 142 -19.80 -7.73 17.37
CA PRO A 142 -18.57 -7.82 18.15
C PRO A 142 -18.58 -9.00 19.15
N GLU A 143 -19.75 -9.43 19.64
CA GLU A 143 -19.89 -10.58 20.54
C GLU A 143 -19.53 -11.91 19.84
N ARG A 144 -19.98 -12.09 18.62
CA ARG A 144 -19.63 -13.26 17.80
C ARG A 144 -18.16 -13.18 17.38
N ARG A 145 -17.71 -12.02 16.89
CA ARG A 145 -16.35 -11.77 16.43
C ARG A 145 -15.32 -11.94 17.54
N TYR A 146 -15.67 -11.61 18.78
CA TYR A 146 -14.80 -11.77 19.95
C TYR A 146 -14.18 -13.18 20.05
N ASN A 147 -14.94 -14.23 19.66
CA ASN A 147 -14.51 -15.61 19.71
C ASN A 147 -13.80 -16.11 18.42
N GLN A 148 -13.71 -15.27 17.38
CA GLN A 148 -13.03 -15.62 16.14
C GLN A 148 -11.50 -15.45 16.28
N TYR A 149 -10.80 -16.10 15.36
CA TYR A 149 -9.34 -16.00 15.25
C TYR A 149 -8.93 -15.03 14.14
N PRO A 150 -7.69 -14.50 14.16
CA PRO A 150 -7.22 -13.53 13.16
C PRO A 150 -7.36 -14.01 11.71
N HIS A 151 -7.19 -15.30 11.42
CA HIS A 151 -7.31 -15.84 10.07
C HIS A 151 -8.73 -15.81 9.49
N GLU A 152 -9.75 -15.58 10.32
CA GLU A 152 -11.16 -15.47 9.92
C GLU A 152 -11.56 -14.02 9.57
N LEU A 153 -10.61 -13.05 9.71
CA LEU A 153 -10.85 -11.63 9.50
C LEU A 153 -10.17 -11.11 8.23
N SER A 154 -10.77 -10.08 7.63
CA SER A 154 -10.11 -9.27 6.59
C SER A 154 -8.94 -8.45 7.17
N GLY A 155 -8.04 -7.96 6.30
CA GLY A 155 -6.90 -7.11 6.71
C GLY A 155 -7.35 -5.88 7.49
N GLY A 156 -8.36 -5.16 6.99
CA GLY A 156 -8.90 -3.98 7.67
C GLY A 156 -9.54 -4.29 9.03
N MET A 157 -10.21 -5.45 9.17
CA MET A 157 -10.74 -5.87 10.47
C MET A 157 -9.62 -6.18 11.46
N LYS A 158 -8.55 -6.86 11.03
CA LYS A 158 -7.37 -7.12 11.88
C LYS A 158 -6.73 -5.83 12.36
N GLN A 159 -6.63 -4.83 11.49
CA GLN A 159 -6.09 -3.53 11.84
C GLN A 159 -6.93 -2.81 12.89
N ARG A 160 -8.26 -2.84 12.75
CA ARG A 160 -9.19 -2.30 13.75
C ARG A 160 -9.06 -3.01 15.12
N VAL A 161 -8.84 -4.33 15.12
CA VAL A 161 -8.56 -5.09 16.35
C VAL A 161 -7.26 -4.63 17.01
N LEU A 162 -6.19 -4.38 16.22
CA LEU A 162 -4.93 -3.85 16.76
C LEU A 162 -5.10 -2.45 17.35
N ILE A 163 -5.89 -1.59 16.71
CA ILE A 163 -6.22 -0.26 17.24
C ILE A 163 -6.99 -0.42 18.56
N ALA A 164 -8.02 -1.28 18.61
CA ALA A 164 -8.76 -1.56 19.85
C ALA A 164 -7.84 -2.03 20.98
N ALA A 165 -6.91 -2.94 20.70
CA ALA A 165 -5.93 -3.43 21.66
C ALA A 165 -4.96 -2.32 22.11
N ALA A 166 -4.49 -1.46 21.19
CA ALA A 166 -3.56 -0.37 21.48
C ALA A 166 -4.17 0.72 22.39
N VAL A 167 -5.49 0.95 22.29
CA VAL A 167 -6.21 1.96 23.09
C VAL A 167 -6.95 1.39 24.29
N ALA A 168 -6.89 0.07 24.52
CA ALA A 168 -7.66 -0.60 25.58
C ALA A 168 -7.38 -0.06 27.00
N LEU A 169 -6.19 0.45 27.23
CA LEU A 169 -5.75 1.05 28.50
C LEU A 169 -5.81 2.59 28.49
N GLU A 170 -6.42 3.19 27.48
CA GLU A 170 -6.61 4.64 27.33
C GLU A 170 -5.28 5.41 27.44
N PRO A 171 -4.30 5.11 26.57
CA PRO A 171 -3.01 5.80 26.59
C PRO A 171 -3.16 7.29 26.30
N GLU A 172 -2.16 8.09 26.68
CA GLU A 172 -2.11 9.52 26.38
C GLU A 172 -1.41 9.80 25.03
N VAL A 173 -0.52 8.89 24.61
CA VAL A 173 0.16 8.93 23.30
C VAL A 173 -0.09 7.63 22.56
N LEU A 174 -0.39 7.71 21.27
CA LEU A 174 -0.46 6.58 20.36
C LEU A 174 0.61 6.71 19.28
N ILE A 175 1.47 5.72 19.17
CA ILE A 175 2.38 5.59 18.03
C ILE A 175 1.71 4.63 17.04
N ALA A 176 1.42 5.13 15.84
CA ALA A 176 0.78 4.37 14.77
C ALA A 176 1.77 4.22 13.61
N ASP A 177 2.35 3.02 13.48
CA ASP A 177 3.35 2.73 12.46
C ASP A 177 2.67 2.16 11.21
N GLU A 178 2.54 2.99 10.18
CA GLU A 178 1.86 2.67 8.91
C GLU A 178 0.50 1.96 9.09
N PRO A 179 -0.41 2.48 9.92
CA PRO A 179 -1.60 1.74 10.34
C PRO A 179 -2.61 1.48 9.22
N THR A 180 -2.38 2.02 8.03
CA THR A 180 -3.28 1.88 6.88
C THR A 180 -2.58 1.33 5.64
N SER A 181 -1.31 0.92 5.75
CA SER A 181 -0.58 0.31 4.64
C SER A 181 -1.26 -1.00 4.19
N ALA A 182 -1.27 -1.26 2.89
CA ALA A 182 -1.88 -2.44 2.27
C ALA A 182 -3.42 -2.57 2.45
N LEU A 183 -4.11 -1.47 2.82
CA LEU A 183 -5.57 -1.40 2.85
C LEU A 183 -6.10 -0.63 1.64
N ASP A 184 -7.31 -0.97 1.20
CA ASP A 184 -7.98 -0.17 0.18
C ASP A 184 -8.39 1.21 0.72
N VAL A 185 -8.55 2.19 -0.18
CA VAL A 185 -8.73 3.60 0.17
C VAL A 185 -9.94 3.88 1.06
N THR A 186 -11.02 3.09 0.94
CA THR A 186 -12.22 3.27 1.75
C THR A 186 -12.01 2.77 3.18
N VAL A 187 -11.36 1.62 3.36
CA VAL A 187 -10.98 1.08 4.67
C VAL A 187 -9.92 1.98 5.31
N GLN A 188 -8.94 2.47 4.53
CA GLN A 188 -7.94 3.44 4.99
C GLN A 188 -8.61 4.68 5.56
N LYS A 189 -9.53 5.30 4.80
CA LYS A 189 -10.29 6.48 5.26
C LYS A 189 -11.01 6.19 6.57
N THR A 190 -11.72 5.08 6.68
CA THR A 190 -12.47 4.71 7.89
C THR A 190 -11.56 4.56 9.12
N ILE A 191 -10.35 3.99 8.95
CA ILE A 191 -9.38 3.87 10.04
C ILE A 191 -8.81 5.23 10.45
N LEU A 192 -8.53 6.10 9.49
CA LEU A 192 -8.04 7.44 9.76
C LEU A 192 -9.10 8.31 10.45
N ASP A 193 -10.36 8.23 10.04
CA ASP A 193 -11.49 8.90 10.68
C ASP A 193 -11.64 8.42 12.14
N LEU A 194 -11.54 7.11 12.39
CA LEU A 194 -11.54 6.54 13.74
C LEU A 194 -10.40 7.08 14.62
N LEU A 195 -9.18 7.19 14.09
CA LEU A 195 -8.04 7.75 14.84
C LEU A 195 -8.26 9.23 15.17
N ASP A 196 -8.86 10.01 14.26
CA ASP A 196 -9.21 11.42 14.50
C ASP A 196 -10.31 11.57 15.55
N GLU A 197 -11.35 10.72 15.52
CA GLU A 197 -12.39 10.68 16.55
C GLU A 197 -11.79 10.37 17.92
N MET A 198 -10.96 9.33 18.03
CA MET A 198 -10.27 8.98 19.28
C MET A 198 -9.34 10.09 19.76
N ARG A 199 -8.62 10.76 18.85
CA ARG A 199 -7.78 11.91 19.17
C ARG A 199 -8.60 13.04 19.81
N ALA A 200 -9.73 13.38 19.19
CA ALA A 200 -10.59 14.46 19.67
C ALA A 200 -11.26 14.13 21.02
N GLU A 201 -11.76 12.90 21.20
CA GLU A 201 -12.48 12.49 22.42
C GLU A 201 -11.56 12.28 23.62
N LEU A 202 -10.39 11.67 23.41
CA LEU A 202 -9.47 11.28 24.49
C LEU A 202 -8.34 12.30 24.73
N GLY A 203 -8.24 13.34 23.90
CA GLY A 203 -7.10 14.26 23.93
C GLY A 203 -5.78 13.57 23.56
N LEU A 204 -5.83 12.49 22.78
CA LEU A 204 -4.73 11.62 22.44
C LEU A 204 -3.71 12.33 21.56
N GLY A 205 -2.42 12.33 21.95
CA GLY A 205 -1.33 12.73 21.05
C GLY A 205 -0.97 11.57 20.12
N ILE A 206 -0.90 11.79 18.81
CA ILE A 206 -0.62 10.72 17.85
C ILE A 206 0.70 10.99 17.14
N VAL A 207 1.64 10.05 17.20
CA VAL A 207 2.79 9.95 16.28
C VAL A 207 2.38 9.02 15.16
N PHE A 208 2.18 9.58 13.97
CA PHE A 208 1.67 8.87 12.79
C PHE A 208 2.77 8.65 11.77
N ILE A 209 3.21 7.42 11.61
CA ILE A 209 4.23 7.07 10.62
C ILE A 209 3.54 6.64 9.34
N THR A 210 3.95 7.23 8.23
CA THR A 210 3.44 6.88 6.90
C THR A 210 4.49 7.19 5.82
N HIS A 211 4.37 6.56 4.68
CA HIS A 211 5.09 6.96 3.47
C HIS A 211 4.23 7.84 2.55
N ASP A 212 2.96 8.07 2.90
CA ASP A 212 1.99 8.84 2.10
C ASP A 212 1.84 10.27 2.66
N LEU A 213 2.43 11.24 1.93
CA LEU A 213 2.34 12.66 2.25
C LEU A 213 0.93 13.23 2.11
N ALA A 214 0.10 12.66 1.24
CA ALA A 214 -1.27 13.11 1.07
C ALA A 214 -2.11 12.78 2.31
N VAL A 215 -1.92 11.59 2.88
CA VAL A 215 -2.52 11.20 4.16
C VAL A 215 -2.04 12.10 5.29
N ALA A 216 -0.73 12.38 5.35
CA ALA A 216 -0.18 13.31 6.33
C ALA A 216 -0.79 14.70 6.18
N GLY A 217 -0.95 15.20 4.95
CA GLY A 217 -1.58 16.49 4.64
C GLY A 217 -3.03 16.61 5.12
N ASP A 218 -3.81 15.54 4.96
CA ASP A 218 -5.21 15.51 5.38
C ASP A 218 -5.41 15.45 6.90
N ARG A 219 -4.47 14.84 7.64
CA ARG A 219 -4.68 14.40 9.03
C ARG A 219 -3.77 15.03 10.07
N ALA A 220 -2.52 15.33 9.71
CA ALA A 220 -1.53 15.80 10.68
C ALA A 220 -1.60 17.31 10.91
N ASP A 221 -1.19 17.72 12.11
CA ASP A 221 -0.95 19.12 12.46
C ASP A 221 0.46 19.51 12.06
N ASP A 222 1.44 18.64 12.40
CA ASP A 222 2.85 18.83 12.10
C ASP A 222 3.40 17.64 11.30
N VAL A 223 4.42 17.90 10.48
CA VAL A 223 5.10 16.88 9.68
C VAL A 223 6.62 16.93 9.90
N VAL A 224 7.21 15.73 9.97
CA VAL A 224 8.65 15.49 10.04
C VAL A 224 9.05 14.67 8.83
N ILE A 225 9.81 15.23 7.90
CA ILE A 225 10.28 14.55 6.69
C ILE A 225 11.67 13.97 6.95
N MET A 226 11.80 12.66 6.75
CA MET A 226 13.03 11.91 6.98
C MET A 226 13.63 11.36 5.69
N GLU A 227 14.94 11.54 5.52
CA GLU A 227 15.76 10.92 4.46
C GLU A 227 17.03 10.32 5.08
N ARG A 228 17.31 9.03 4.80
CA ARG A 228 18.55 8.35 5.19
C ARG A 228 18.94 8.51 6.67
N GLY A 229 17.94 8.38 7.54
CA GLY A 229 18.12 8.45 8.99
C GLY A 229 18.20 9.86 9.57
N ARG A 230 17.93 10.90 8.81
CA ARG A 230 17.97 12.31 9.27
C ARG A 230 16.63 12.99 9.05
N VAL A 231 16.30 13.96 9.89
CA VAL A 231 15.22 14.90 9.62
C VAL A 231 15.74 15.93 8.61
N VAL A 232 15.06 16.03 7.46
CA VAL A 232 15.40 16.96 6.39
C VAL A 232 14.58 18.24 6.53
N GLU A 233 13.31 18.11 6.88
CA GLU A 233 12.42 19.25 7.06
C GLU A 233 11.34 18.92 8.10
N HIS A 234 10.88 19.90 8.87
CA HIS A 234 9.82 19.74 9.84
C HIS A 234 9.04 21.05 10.03
N GLY A 235 7.80 20.95 10.45
CA GLY A 235 6.96 22.10 10.79
C GLY A 235 5.48 21.82 10.59
N PRO A 236 4.64 22.88 10.70
CA PRO A 236 3.21 22.76 10.41
C PRO A 236 2.96 22.18 9.02
N VAL A 237 2.11 21.17 8.95
CA VAL A 237 1.87 20.42 7.70
C VAL A 237 1.48 21.33 6.54
N GLY A 238 0.61 22.31 6.79
CA GLY A 238 0.20 23.28 5.77
C GLY A 238 1.36 24.05 5.16
N GLN A 239 2.33 24.49 5.99
CA GLN A 239 3.50 25.23 5.52
C GLN A 239 4.47 24.34 4.73
N VAL A 240 4.82 23.18 5.29
CA VAL A 240 5.80 22.28 4.67
C VAL A 240 5.32 21.74 3.33
N LEU A 241 4.02 21.38 3.22
CA LEU A 241 3.49 20.83 1.98
C LEU A 241 3.19 21.88 0.90
N THR A 242 2.92 23.15 1.26
CA THR A 242 2.68 24.20 0.26
C THR A 242 3.96 24.94 -0.14
N SER A 243 4.96 25.01 0.73
CA SER A 243 6.17 25.80 0.52
C SER A 243 7.42 25.08 1.04
N PRO A 244 7.71 23.84 0.54
CA PRO A 244 8.85 23.06 0.97
C PRO A 244 10.17 23.79 0.69
N GLN A 245 11.07 23.83 1.66
CA GLN A 245 12.35 24.51 1.53
C GLN A 245 13.44 23.57 1.01
N GLN A 246 13.37 22.29 1.37
CA GLN A 246 14.39 21.31 1.04
C GLN A 246 14.10 20.62 -0.31
N ASP A 247 15.16 20.37 -1.08
CA ASP A 247 15.04 19.75 -2.41
C ASP A 247 14.47 18.32 -2.35
N TYR A 248 14.76 17.60 -1.27
CA TYR A 248 14.17 16.28 -1.05
C TYR A 248 12.66 16.36 -0.86
N SER A 249 12.20 17.30 -0.01
CA SER A 249 10.77 17.52 0.22
C SER A 249 10.03 17.92 -1.06
N LYS A 250 10.64 18.79 -1.89
CA LYS A 250 10.09 19.19 -3.20
C LYS A 250 9.92 17.98 -4.12
N ARG A 251 10.97 17.14 -4.22
CA ARG A 251 10.91 15.90 -5.04
C ARG A 251 9.88 14.92 -4.51
N LEU A 252 9.83 14.73 -3.18
CA LEU A 252 8.88 13.81 -2.57
C LEU A 252 7.43 14.24 -2.85
N LEU A 253 7.13 15.53 -2.73
CA LEU A 253 5.82 16.11 -3.04
C LEU A 253 5.45 16.01 -4.53
N ALA A 254 6.40 16.27 -5.42
CA ALA A 254 6.16 16.17 -6.87
C ALA A 254 5.79 14.73 -7.30
N ASN A 255 6.21 13.73 -6.54
CA ASN A 255 5.93 12.32 -6.82
C ASN A 255 4.58 11.84 -6.24
N VAL A 256 3.84 12.67 -5.47
CA VAL A 256 2.54 12.30 -4.91
C VAL A 256 1.43 12.61 -5.91
N PRO A 257 0.80 11.59 -6.55
CA PRO A 257 -0.16 11.81 -7.63
C PRO A 257 -1.36 12.66 -7.24
N SER A 258 -1.82 12.55 -5.99
CA SER A 258 -2.99 13.28 -5.48
C SER A 258 -2.69 14.72 -5.05
N LEU A 259 -1.43 15.07 -4.80
CA LEU A 259 -1.01 16.44 -4.46
C LEU A 259 -0.40 17.19 -5.67
N ALA A 260 0.09 16.47 -6.66
CA ALA A 260 0.57 17.06 -7.91
C ALA A 260 -0.60 17.76 -8.62
N VAL A 261 -0.35 18.97 -9.17
CA VAL A 261 -1.29 19.61 -10.09
C VAL A 261 -1.41 18.67 -11.28
N ALA A 262 -2.59 18.10 -11.47
CA ALA A 262 -2.83 17.19 -12.58
C ALA A 262 -2.79 17.99 -13.89
N ASP A 263 -1.60 18.08 -14.49
CA ASP A 263 -1.54 18.23 -15.93
C ASP A 263 -2.18 16.97 -16.50
N ALA A 264 -3.41 17.13 -17.04
CA ALA A 264 -4.10 16.03 -17.69
C ALA A 264 -3.15 15.45 -18.74
N TYR A 265 -2.62 14.27 -18.46
CA TYR A 265 -1.71 13.58 -19.36
C TYR A 265 -2.41 13.42 -20.71
N ARG A 266 -2.01 14.23 -21.69
CA ARG A 266 -2.50 14.14 -23.05
C ARG A 266 -1.73 13.04 -23.75
N ARG A 267 -2.26 11.84 -23.70
CA ARG A 267 -1.76 10.76 -24.55
C ARG A 267 -1.98 11.09 -26.01
N PRO A 268 -1.07 10.70 -26.90
CA PRO A 268 -1.32 10.80 -28.35
C PRO A 268 -2.61 10.04 -28.67
N PRO A 269 -3.40 10.52 -29.66
CA PRO A 269 -4.64 9.86 -30.06
C PRO A 269 -4.33 8.42 -30.46
N VAL A 270 -4.92 7.47 -29.76
CA VAL A 270 -4.81 6.04 -30.05
C VAL A 270 -5.74 5.75 -31.23
N THR A 271 -5.30 4.95 -32.18
CA THR A 271 -6.18 4.46 -33.26
C THR A 271 -7.34 3.68 -32.62
N PRO A 272 -8.60 3.90 -33.00
CA PRO A 272 -9.76 3.33 -32.34
C PRO A 272 -9.97 1.83 -32.60
N GLU A 273 -8.89 1.04 -32.60
CA GLU A 273 -8.92 -0.40 -32.81
C GLU A 273 -8.99 -1.12 -31.46
N THR A 274 -10.06 -1.85 -31.21
CA THR A 274 -10.21 -2.66 -30.02
C THR A 274 -9.27 -3.85 -30.04
N LEU A 275 -8.36 -3.95 -29.06
CA LEU A 275 -7.47 -5.10 -28.88
C LEU A 275 -8.11 -6.16 -28.00
N LEU A 276 -8.70 -5.78 -26.86
CA LEU A 276 -9.33 -6.69 -25.92
C LEU A 276 -10.81 -6.34 -25.80
N SER A 277 -11.68 -7.36 -25.91
CA SER A 277 -13.11 -7.23 -25.60
C SER A 277 -13.50 -8.28 -24.57
N VAL A 278 -14.15 -7.85 -23.50
CA VAL A 278 -14.70 -8.68 -22.43
C VAL A 278 -16.21 -8.50 -22.44
N SER A 279 -16.98 -9.58 -22.59
CA SER A 279 -18.43 -9.53 -22.71
C SER A 279 -19.11 -10.52 -21.78
N GLY A 280 -19.94 -10.02 -20.85
CA GLY A 280 -20.74 -10.82 -19.92
C GLY A 280 -19.93 -11.75 -19.02
N LEU A 281 -18.66 -11.38 -18.72
CA LEU A 281 -17.73 -12.23 -17.97
C LEU A 281 -18.29 -12.56 -16.59
N THR A 282 -18.48 -13.85 -16.33
CA THR A 282 -18.94 -14.37 -15.03
C THR A 282 -18.01 -15.48 -14.55
N LYS A 283 -17.61 -15.42 -13.26
CA LYS A 283 -16.82 -16.47 -12.62
C LYS A 283 -17.42 -16.87 -11.27
N ARG A 284 -17.68 -18.17 -11.14
CA ARG A 284 -18.16 -18.78 -9.89
C ARG A 284 -17.13 -19.78 -9.35
N TYR A 285 -17.06 -19.88 -8.04
CA TYR A 285 -16.31 -20.89 -7.29
C TYR A 285 -17.28 -21.61 -6.35
N GLY A 286 -17.79 -22.79 -6.76
CA GLY A 286 -18.91 -23.41 -6.09
C GLY A 286 -20.14 -22.48 -6.09
N ASP A 287 -20.69 -22.21 -4.92
CA ASP A 287 -21.84 -21.32 -4.74
C ASP A 287 -21.45 -19.81 -4.70
N PHE A 288 -20.17 -19.50 -4.58
CA PHE A 288 -19.69 -18.12 -4.52
C PHE A 288 -19.48 -17.55 -5.92
N THR A 289 -20.17 -16.44 -6.23
CA THR A 289 -19.98 -15.67 -7.46
C THR A 289 -18.95 -14.58 -7.22
N ALA A 290 -17.75 -14.73 -7.79
CA ALA A 290 -16.64 -13.80 -7.63
C ALA A 290 -16.76 -12.59 -8.55
N VAL A 291 -17.23 -12.78 -9.79
CA VAL A 291 -17.58 -11.73 -10.76
C VAL A 291 -18.82 -12.14 -11.54
N GLU A 292 -19.65 -11.16 -11.88
CA GLU A 292 -20.93 -11.36 -12.56
C GLU A 292 -21.15 -10.27 -13.61
N ASP A 293 -21.32 -10.69 -14.86
CA ASP A 293 -21.72 -9.85 -16.01
C ASP A 293 -20.81 -8.62 -16.23
N ILE A 294 -19.48 -8.86 -16.28
CA ILE A 294 -18.48 -7.81 -16.52
C ILE A 294 -18.28 -7.61 -18.03
N SER A 295 -18.38 -6.37 -18.52
CA SER A 295 -18.22 -6.04 -19.94
C SER A 295 -17.46 -4.73 -20.14
N PHE A 296 -16.38 -4.76 -20.93
CA PHE A 296 -15.60 -3.59 -21.33
C PHE A 296 -14.71 -3.89 -22.54
N ASP A 297 -14.31 -2.85 -23.22
CA ASP A 297 -13.36 -2.90 -24.34
C ASP A 297 -12.09 -2.12 -23.99
N VAL A 298 -10.95 -2.60 -24.52
CA VAL A 298 -9.65 -1.94 -24.38
C VAL A 298 -9.08 -1.67 -25.76
N VAL A 299 -8.81 -0.41 -26.05
CA VAL A 299 -8.24 0.04 -27.31
C VAL A 299 -6.74 -0.29 -27.33
N ARG A 300 -6.23 -0.67 -28.51
CA ARG A 300 -4.81 -0.98 -28.71
C ARG A 300 -3.92 0.22 -28.34
N GLY A 301 -2.89 -0.02 -27.55
CA GLY A 301 -1.97 1.02 -27.06
C GLY A 301 -2.52 1.87 -25.91
N SER A 302 -3.73 1.62 -25.43
CA SER A 302 -4.32 2.32 -24.28
C SER A 302 -4.16 1.56 -22.97
N THR A 303 -4.49 2.23 -21.85
CA THR A 303 -4.58 1.63 -20.53
C THR A 303 -6.01 1.65 -20.04
N HIS A 304 -6.56 0.47 -19.73
CA HIS A 304 -7.85 0.31 -19.08
C HIS A 304 -7.66 -0.05 -17.61
N ALA A 305 -8.20 0.75 -16.69
CA ALA A 305 -8.08 0.49 -15.25
C ALA A 305 -9.27 -0.31 -14.71
N LEU A 306 -9.00 -1.26 -13.80
CA LEU A 306 -10.00 -1.93 -12.97
C LEU A 306 -9.83 -1.45 -11.54
N VAL A 307 -10.82 -0.74 -10.98
CA VAL A 307 -10.77 -0.15 -9.64
C VAL A 307 -11.91 -0.64 -8.76
N GLY A 308 -11.76 -0.52 -7.45
CA GLY A 308 -12.77 -0.91 -6.46
C GLY A 308 -12.14 -1.45 -5.17
N GLY A 309 -12.95 -1.69 -4.16
CA GLY A 309 -12.51 -2.23 -2.87
C GLY A 309 -11.89 -3.63 -2.95
N SER A 310 -11.27 -4.08 -1.88
CA SER A 310 -10.72 -5.44 -1.77
C SER A 310 -11.83 -6.49 -1.94
N GLY A 311 -11.54 -7.57 -2.68
CA GLY A 311 -12.51 -8.63 -2.96
C GLY A 311 -13.62 -8.27 -3.97
N SER A 312 -13.57 -7.12 -4.64
CA SER A 312 -14.58 -6.72 -5.62
C SER A 312 -14.53 -7.48 -6.97
N GLY A 313 -13.53 -8.33 -7.20
CA GLY A 313 -13.43 -9.17 -8.41
C GLY A 313 -12.35 -8.75 -9.42
N LYS A 314 -11.61 -7.67 -9.20
CA LYS A 314 -10.57 -7.13 -10.10
C LYS A 314 -9.52 -8.17 -10.50
N THR A 315 -8.82 -8.75 -9.52
CA THR A 315 -7.81 -9.80 -9.74
C THR A 315 -8.41 -11.04 -10.41
N THR A 316 -9.66 -11.41 -10.08
CA THR A 316 -10.37 -12.54 -10.74
C THR A 316 -10.56 -12.25 -12.22
N THR A 317 -10.97 -11.04 -12.58
CA THR A 317 -11.10 -10.57 -13.97
C THR A 317 -9.75 -10.57 -14.69
N GLY A 318 -8.70 -10.00 -14.08
CA GLY A 318 -7.34 -10.01 -14.64
C GLY A 318 -6.78 -11.41 -14.88
N ARG A 319 -7.03 -12.34 -13.97
CA ARG A 319 -6.65 -13.75 -14.12
C ARG A 319 -7.42 -14.47 -15.22
N ALA A 320 -8.69 -14.12 -15.45
CA ALA A 320 -9.47 -14.65 -16.56
C ALA A 320 -8.91 -14.16 -17.91
N ILE A 321 -8.61 -12.86 -18.03
CA ILE A 321 -7.98 -12.26 -19.22
C ILE A 321 -6.61 -12.90 -19.52
N SER A 322 -5.83 -13.16 -18.48
CA SER A 322 -4.51 -13.80 -18.59
C SER A 322 -4.57 -15.34 -18.71
N MET A 323 -5.76 -15.92 -18.89
CA MET A 323 -6.00 -17.37 -19.05
C MET A 323 -5.51 -18.23 -17.87
N PHE A 324 -5.41 -17.66 -16.65
CA PHE A 324 -5.13 -18.45 -15.45
C PHE A 324 -6.39 -19.11 -14.89
N ASN A 325 -7.55 -18.46 -15.08
CA ASN A 325 -8.84 -18.97 -14.66
C ASN A 325 -9.78 -18.97 -15.87
N GLN A 326 -10.44 -20.08 -16.13
CA GLN A 326 -11.52 -20.13 -17.12
C GLN A 326 -12.77 -19.44 -16.55
N PRO A 327 -13.45 -18.54 -17.28
CA PRO A 327 -14.75 -18.02 -16.88
C PRO A 327 -15.81 -19.11 -16.83
N THR A 328 -16.86 -18.88 -16.05
CA THR A 328 -18.04 -19.77 -15.99
C THR A 328 -19.02 -19.44 -17.11
N ALA A 329 -19.11 -18.17 -17.51
CA ALA A 329 -19.91 -17.68 -18.63
C ALA A 329 -19.28 -16.38 -19.18
N GLY A 330 -19.74 -15.94 -20.34
CA GLY A 330 -19.21 -14.79 -21.07
C GLY A 330 -18.04 -15.15 -21.98
N SER A 331 -17.51 -14.15 -22.68
CA SER A 331 -16.41 -14.30 -23.64
C SER A 331 -15.33 -13.26 -23.43
N ILE A 332 -14.09 -13.62 -23.78
CA ILE A 332 -12.94 -12.73 -23.81
C ILE A 332 -12.28 -12.91 -25.17
N THR A 333 -12.16 -11.85 -25.96
CA THR A 333 -11.48 -11.87 -27.26
C THR A 333 -10.28 -10.95 -27.25
N LEU A 334 -9.17 -11.42 -27.80
CA LEU A 334 -7.96 -10.62 -28.04
C LEU A 334 -7.73 -10.54 -29.54
N ASP A 335 -7.83 -9.34 -30.11
CA ASP A 335 -7.65 -9.11 -31.55
C ASP A 335 -8.48 -10.12 -32.38
N GLY A 336 -9.78 -10.22 -32.07
CA GLY A 336 -10.71 -11.16 -32.69
C GLY A 336 -10.51 -12.65 -32.34
N THR A 337 -9.48 -12.99 -31.56
CA THR A 337 -9.22 -14.38 -31.13
C THR A 337 -9.88 -14.65 -29.79
N GLU A 338 -10.78 -15.63 -29.72
CA GLU A 338 -11.44 -16.06 -28.47
C GLU A 338 -10.42 -16.69 -27.51
N LEU A 339 -10.41 -16.22 -26.25
CA LEU A 339 -9.54 -16.75 -25.19
C LEU A 339 -10.25 -17.69 -24.21
N THR A 340 -11.58 -17.79 -24.31
CA THR A 340 -12.39 -18.67 -23.43
C THR A 340 -12.56 -20.06 -24.03
N GLY A 341 -12.78 -21.07 -23.19
CA GLY A 341 -13.01 -22.44 -23.65
C GLY A 341 -11.81 -23.16 -24.29
N LEU A 342 -10.63 -22.56 -24.24
CA LEU A 342 -9.42 -23.11 -24.86
C LEU A 342 -8.81 -24.27 -24.08
N THR A 343 -8.32 -25.27 -24.82
CA THR A 343 -7.48 -26.32 -24.23
C THR A 343 -6.14 -25.77 -23.75
N PRO A 344 -5.46 -26.43 -22.78
CA PRO A 344 -4.13 -25.98 -22.31
C PRO A 344 -3.08 -25.81 -23.43
N LYS A 345 -3.17 -26.65 -24.48
CA LYS A 345 -2.28 -26.56 -25.65
C LYS A 345 -2.51 -25.27 -26.47
N GLN A 346 -3.78 -24.90 -26.67
CA GLN A 346 -4.16 -23.68 -27.37
C GLN A 346 -3.78 -22.43 -26.55
N GLN A 347 -4.05 -22.45 -25.25
CA GLN A 347 -3.67 -21.38 -24.32
C GLN A 347 -2.16 -21.09 -24.35
N ARG A 348 -1.32 -22.14 -24.43
CA ARG A 348 0.14 -21.99 -24.43
C ARG A 348 0.63 -21.08 -25.56
N GLY A 349 0.04 -21.19 -26.76
CA GLY A 349 0.37 -20.32 -27.90
C GLY A 349 -0.03 -18.87 -27.68
N LEU A 350 -1.17 -18.65 -27.02
CA LEU A 350 -1.72 -17.31 -26.76
C LEU A 350 -1.10 -16.62 -25.53
N ARG A 351 -0.56 -17.38 -24.58
CA ARG A 351 0.11 -16.82 -23.39
C ARG A 351 1.30 -15.94 -23.72
N ARG A 352 1.90 -16.08 -24.90
CA ARG A 352 2.93 -15.16 -25.38
C ARG A 352 2.35 -13.77 -25.65
N ARG A 353 1.10 -13.68 -26.14
CA ARG A 353 0.42 -12.42 -26.49
C ARG A 353 -0.12 -11.68 -25.26
N VAL A 354 -0.45 -12.40 -24.17
CA VAL A 354 -0.97 -11.84 -22.93
C VAL A 354 -0.07 -12.24 -21.77
N GLN A 355 0.50 -11.27 -21.08
CA GLN A 355 1.34 -11.49 -19.91
C GLN A 355 0.74 -10.82 -18.68
N MET A 356 1.18 -11.25 -17.50
CA MET A 356 0.71 -10.71 -16.22
C MET A 356 1.88 -10.38 -15.30
N VAL A 357 1.87 -9.17 -14.74
CA VAL A 357 2.70 -8.76 -13.61
C VAL A 357 1.86 -8.91 -12.36
N TYR A 358 2.34 -9.72 -11.42
CA TYR A 358 1.58 -10.07 -10.20
C TYR A 358 1.74 -9.03 -9.10
N GLN A 359 0.76 -8.95 -8.22
CA GLN A 359 0.67 -8.06 -7.08
C GLN A 359 1.90 -8.11 -6.16
N ASN A 360 2.40 -9.31 -5.86
CA ASN A 360 3.52 -9.50 -4.94
C ASN A 360 4.77 -10.02 -5.68
N PRO A 361 5.77 -9.17 -5.93
CA PRO A 361 7.00 -9.58 -6.59
C PRO A 361 7.83 -10.57 -5.76
N TYR A 362 7.67 -10.60 -4.43
CA TYR A 362 8.37 -11.57 -3.58
C TYR A 362 7.93 -13.02 -3.83
N SER A 363 6.63 -13.23 -4.01
CA SER A 363 6.07 -14.57 -4.25
C SER A 363 6.08 -14.96 -5.73
N SER A 364 6.22 -14.01 -6.64
CA SER A 364 6.17 -14.26 -8.08
C SER A 364 7.52 -14.62 -8.71
N LEU A 365 8.64 -14.33 -8.02
CA LEU A 365 10.00 -14.64 -8.48
C LEU A 365 10.53 -15.85 -7.71
N ASP A 366 11.10 -16.84 -8.40
CA ASP A 366 11.73 -17.98 -7.73
C ASP A 366 12.97 -17.51 -6.94
N PRO A 367 12.98 -17.65 -5.60
CA PRO A 367 14.05 -17.14 -4.74
C PRO A 367 15.41 -17.84 -4.97
N LYS A 368 15.42 -19.01 -5.63
CA LYS A 368 16.63 -19.79 -5.91
C LYS A 368 17.25 -19.49 -7.27
N MET A 369 16.48 -18.88 -8.17
CA MET A 369 16.95 -18.53 -9.52
C MET A 369 17.70 -17.19 -9.53
N ARG A 370 18.61 -17.03 -10.49
CA ARG A 370 19.23 -15.73 -10.78
C ARG A 370 18.30 -14.85 -11.59
N VAL A 371 18.41 -13.55 -11.41
CA VAL A 371 17.59 -12.54 -12.08
C VAL A 371 17.57 -12.72 -13.60
N GLY A 372 18.73 -12.89 -14.23
CA GLY A 372 18.80 -13.12 -15.68
C GLY A 372 18.07 -14.39 -16.12
N GLU A 373 18.11 -15.46 -15.32
CA GLU A 373 17.41 -16.70 -15.63
C GLU A 373 15.88 -16.57 -15.45
N ILE A 374 15.45 -15.81 -14.42
CA ILE A 374 14.02 -15.49 -14.20
C ILE A 374 13.45 -14.71 -15.38
N VAL A 375 14.18 -13.68 -15.85
CA VAL A 375 13.74 -12.88 -17.02
C VAL A 375 13.75 -13.72 -18.29
N ALA A 376 14.75 -14.58 -18.49
CA ALA A 376 14.88 -15.45 -19.67
C ALA A 376 13.85 -16.59 -19.76
N GLU A 377 13.25 -16.98 -18.63
CA GLU A 377 12.39 -18.16 -18.53
C GLU A 377 11.20 -18.15 -19.50
N PRO A 378 10.38 -17.06 -19.61
CA PRO A 378 9.23 -17.05 -20.52
C PRO A 378 9.63 -17.21 -22.00
N LEU A 379 10.74 -16.64 -22.41
CA LEU A 379 11.21 -16.75 -23.80
C LEU A 379 11.60 -18.19 -24.15
N ARG A 380 12.22 -18.91 -23.21
CA ARG A 380 12.53 -20.33 -23.38
C ARG A 380 11.29 -21.21 -23.39
N ASN A 381 10.36 -20.96 -22.46
CA ASN A 381 9.20 -21.83 -22.26
C ASN A 381 8.08 -21.59 -23.27
N LEU A 382 7.86 -20.35 -23.70
CA LEU A 382 6.75 -19.98 -24.59
C LEU A 382 7.18 -19.79 -26.06
N ALA A 383 8.44 -19.38 -26.32
CA ALA A 383 8.94 -19.13 -27.67
C ALA A 383 9.99 -20.16 -28.13
N GLY A 384 10.42 -21.08 -27.26
CA GLY A 384 11.36 -22.14 -27.62
C GLY A 384 12.81 -21.66 -27.87
N ALA A 385 13.18 -20.46 -27.40
CA ALA A 385 14.51 -19.92 -27.56
C ALA A 385 15.59 -20.76 -26.83
N SER A 386 16.78 -20.80 -27.37
CA SER A 386 17.93 -21.43 -26.70
C SER A 386 18.28 -20.70 -25.40
N LYS A 387 18.96 -21.36 -24.47
CA LYS A 387 19.37 -20.73 -23.21
C LYS A 387 20.23 -19.49 -23.46
N ARG A 388 21.16 -19.55 -24.42
CA ARG A 388 22.09 -18.46 -24.73
C ARG A 388 21.32 -17.25 -25.28
N GLU A 389 20.47 -17.46 -26.26
CA GLU A 389 19.64 -16.41 -26.86
C GLU A 389 18.73 -15.75 -25.82
N ALA A 390 18.04 -16.55 -25.00
CA ALA A 390 17.15 -16.05 -23.95
C ALA A 390 17.89 -15.22 -22.89
N LEU A 391 19.12 -15.59 -22.51
CA LEU A 391 19.92 -14.81 -21.57
C LEU A 391 20.42 -13.51 -22.19
N THR A 392 20.87 -13.51 -23.45
CA THR A 392 21.25 -12.28 -24.15
C THR A 392 20.05 -11.31 -24.22
N ARG A 393 18.86 -11.83 -24.54
CA ARG A 393 17.64 -11.01 -24.56
C ARG A 393 17.22 -10.55 -23.17
N ALA A 394 17.47 -11.36 -22.12
CA ALA A 394 17.19 -10.96 -20.75
C ALA A 394 18.05 -9.76 -20.32
N ASP A 395 19.32 -9.71 -20.73
CA ASP A 395 20.20 -8.57 -20.44
C ASP A 395 19.66 -7.29 -21.09
N GLU A 396 19.18 -7.35 -22.34
CA GLU A 396 18.55 -6.21 -23.02
C GLU A 396 17.29 -5.70 -22.28
N PHE A 397 16.44 -6.62 -21.78
CA PHE A 397 15.23 -6.23 -21.04
C PHE A 397 15.51 -5.78 -19.62
N LEU A 398 16.58 -6.26 -18.98
CA LEU A 398 17.06 -5.71 -17.71
C LEU A 398 17.53 -4.25 -17.89
N ASP A 399 18.26 -3.95 -18.94
CA ASP A 399 18.70 -2.59 -19.24
C ASP A 399 17.50 -1.65 -19.50
N ARG A 400 16.50 -2.09 -20.28
CA ARG A 400 15.25 -1.34 -20.54
C ARG A 400 14.47 -0.99 -19.26
N VAL A 401 14.52 -1.83 -18.23
CA VAL A 401 13.90 -1.53 -16.93
C VAL A 401 14.87 -0.85 -15.96
N ALA A 402 15.95 -0.24 -16.46
CA ALA A 402 17.00 0.45 -15.71
C ALA A 402 17.64 -0.41 -14.60
N LEU A 403 17.93 -1.68 -14.92
CA LEU A 403 18.72 -2.61 -14.12
C LEU A 403 19.94 -3.04 -14.92
N ASP A 404 21.12 -2.45 -14.66
CA ASP A 404 22.38 -2.83 -15.30
C ASP A 404 22.64 -4.35 -15.22
N PRO A 405 22.65 -5.08 -16.37
CA PRO A 405 22.79 -6.53 -16.39
C PRO A 405 24.10 -7.01 -15.73
N ALA A 406 25.20 -6.27 -15.93
CA ALA A 406 26.49 -6.62 -15.35
C ALA A 406 26.44 -6.69 -13.80
N ARG A 407 25.59 -5.86 -13.22
CA ARG A 407 25.42 -5.76 -11.75
C ARG A 407 24.32 -6.65 -11.21
N PHE A 408 23.23 -6.85 -11.96
CA PHE A 408 22.01 -7.45 -11.43
C PHE A 408 21.70 -8.85 -11.95
N ALA A 409 22.09 -9.23 -13.19
CA ALA A 409 21.71 -10.51 -13.78
C ALA A 409 22.08 -11.75 -12.96
N ASN A 410 23.20 -11.68 -12.23
CA ASN A 410 23.70 -12.78 -11.40
C ASN A 410 23.19 -12.79 -9.94
N ARG A 411 22.42 -11.77 -9.53
CA ARG A 411 21.82 -11.71 -8.18
C ARG A 411 20.60 -12.61 -8.08
N THR A 412 20.25 -12.95 -6.84
CA THR A 412 18.97 -13.59 -6.52
C THR A 412 17.95 -12.55 -6.07
N PRO A 413 16.64 -12.83 -6.12
CA PRO A 413 15.59 -11.90 -5.67
C PRO A 413 15.77 -11.39 -4.24
N ALA A 414 16.33 -12.21 -3.33
CA ALA A 414 16.61 -11.82 -1.94
C ALA A 414 17.62 -10.65 -1.82
N GLN A 415 18.45 -10.45 -2.84
CA GLN A 415 19.47 -9.39 -2.89
C GLN A 415 18.98 -8.09 -3.55
N LEU A 416 17.70 -7.98 -3.86
CA LEU A 416 17.07 -6.85 -4.52
C LEU A 416 16.13 -6.08 -3.59
N SER A 417 16.03 -4.76 -3.79
CA SER A 417 14.96 -3.96 -3.18
C SER A 417 13.58 -4.28 -3.77
N GLY A 418 12.49 -3.81 -3.15
CA GLY A 418 11.11 -3.99 -3.65
C GLY A 418 10.95 -3.47 -5.08
N GLY A 419 11.37 -2.24 -5.35
CA GLY A 419 11.30 -1.65 -6.69
C GLY A 419 12.18 -2.37 -7.72
N GLN A 420 13.35 -2.86 -7.34
CA GLN A 420 14.21 -3.67 -8.22
C GLN A 420 13.54 -5.01 -8.57
N ARG A 421 12.90 -5.69 -7.60
CA ARG A 421 12.12 -6.91 -7.88
C ARG A 421 10.95 -6.64 -8.83
N GLN A 422 10.27 -5.50 -8.66
CA GLN A 422 9.18 -5.10 -9.54
C GLN A 422 9.67 -4.88 -10.97
N ARG A 423 10.80 -4.20 -11.16
CA ARG A 423 11.45 -4.04 -12.47
C ARG A 423 11.81 -5.39 -13.11
N VAL A 424 12.30 -6.36 -12.33
CA VAL A 424 12.55 -7.73 -12.81
C VAL A 424 11.24 -8.42 -13.23
N ALA A 425 10.15 -8.28 -12.48
CA ALA A 425 8.85 -8.85 -12.82
C ALA A 425 8.29 -8.26 -14.12
N ILE A 426 8.46 -6.94 -14.32
CA ILE A 426 8.10 -6.25 -15.57
C ILE A 426 8.97 -6.77 -16.73
N ALA A 427 10.29 -6.82 -16.59
CA ALA A 427 11.19 -7.34 -17.62
C ALA A 427 10.84 -8.77 -18.03
N ARG A 428 10.53 -9.64 -17.06
CA ARG A 428 10.08 -11.03 -17.28
C ARG A 428 8.79 -11.10 -18.09
N ALA A 429 7.82 -10.23 -17.81
CA ALA A 429 6.58 -10.19 -18.57
C ALA A 429 6.79 -9.70 -20.01
N LEU A 430 7.69 -8.73 -20.21
CA LEU A 430 7.87 -8.06 -21.49
C LEU A 430 8.83 -8.78 -22.45
N ILE A 431 9.69 -9.70 -21.98
CA ILE A 431 10.71 -10.35 -22.82
C ILE A 431 10.13 -11.10 -24.01
N VAL A 432 8.89 -11.61 -23.91
CA VAL A 432 8.18 -12.30 -25.00
C VAL A 432 7.46 -11.35 -25.95
N GLN A 433 7.56 -10.03 -25.72
CA GLN A 433 6.91 -8.98 -26.50
C GLN A 433 5.38 -9.18 -26.61
N PRO A 434 4.65 -9.14 -25.50
CA PRO A 434 3.20 -9.31 -25.48
C PRO A 434 2.50 -8.12 -26.13
N GLU A 435 1.26 -8.31 -26.57
CA GLU A 435 0.38 -7.23 -27.04
C GLU A 435 -0.40 -6.62 -25.88
N LEU A 436 -0.72 -7.45 -24.87
CA LEU A 436 -1.47 -7.07 -23.69
C LEU A 436 -0.71 -7.46 -22.42
N VAL A 437 -0.61 -6.53 -21.47
CA VAL A 437 -0.08 -6.81 -20.12
C VAL A 437 -1.13 -6.48 -19.07
N VAL A 438 -1.45 -7.47 -18.25
CA VAL A 438 -2.27 -7.27 -17.04
C VAL A 438 -1.34 -6.94 -15.88
N LEU A 439 -1.51 -5.75 -15.30
CA LEU A 439 -0.73 -5.23 -14.17
C LEU A 439 -1.60 -5.33 -12.90
N ASP A 440 -1.41 -6.40 -12.12
CA ASP A 440 -2.23 -6.65 -10.91
C ASP A 440 -1.56 -6.01 -9.70
N GLU A 441 -2.05 -4.83 -9.31
CA GLU A 441 -1.54 -4.02 -8.19
C GLU A 441 0.00 -3.85 -8.22
N ALA A 442 0.55 -3.64 -9.42
CA ALA A 442 1.99 -3.67 -9.68
C ALA A 442 2.80 -2.57 -8.95
N VAL A 443 2.16 -1.58 -8.34
CA VAL A 443 2.82 -0.47 -7.64
C VAL A 443 2.37 -0.28 -6.19
N SER A 444 1.39 -1.05 -5.70
CA SER A 444 0.74 -0.84 -4.40
C SER A 444 1.64 -1.05 -3.17
N ALA A 445 2.69 -1.86 -3.29
CA ALA A 445 3.61 -2.17 -2.19
C ALA A 445 4.91 -1.35 -2.22
N LEU A 446 4.95 -0.28 -3.02
CA LEU A 446 6.12 0.56 -3.21
C LEU A 446 5.93 1.92 -2.51
N ASP A 447 7.04 2.51 -2.06
CA ASP A 447 7.01 3.90 -1.62
C ASP A 447 6.74 4.86 -2.81
N VAL A 448 6.26 6.05 -2.49
CA VAL A 448 5.76 7.03 -3.48
C VAL A 448 6.79 7.35 -4.57
N THR A 449 8.08 7.48 -4.20
CA THR A 449 9.15 7.78 -5.15
C THR A 449 9.39 6.62 -6.12
N VAL A 450 9.48 5.38 -5.60
CA VAL A 450 9.65 4.18 -6.43
C VAL A 450 8.40 3.93 -7.27
N GLN A 451 7.21 4.16 -6.72
CA GLN A 451 5.94 4.09 -7.45
C GLN A 451 5.93 5.02 -8.66
N ALA A 452 6.28 6.30 -8.49
CA ALA A 452 6.38 7.28 -9.58
C ALA A 452 7.35 6.82 -10.68
N GLN A 453 8.53 6.32 -10.31
CA GLN A 453 9.52 5.79 -11.25
C GLN A 453 9.05 4.55 -12.01
N ILE A 454 8.24 3.69 -11.39
CA ILE A 454 7.66 2.52 -12.08
C ILE A 454 6.55 2.94 -13.04
N LEU A 455 5.72 3.92 -12.66
CA LEU A 455 4.67 4.45 -13.54
C LEU A 455 5.28 5.11 -14.78
N GLU A 456 6.30 5.96 -14.62
CA GLU A 456 7.04 6.56 -15.72
C GLU A 456 7.66 5.48 -16.64
N LEU A 457 8.30 4.47 -16.05
CA LEU A 457 8.83 3.33 -16.80
C LEU A 457 7.74 2.60 -17.60
N LEU A 458 6.57 2.36 -17.03
CA LEU A 458 5.46 1.70 -17.73
C LEU A 458 4.93 2.54 -18.89
N GLU A 459 4.85 3.85 -18.73
CA GLU A 459 4.45 4.79 -19.78
C GLU A 459 5.48 4.82 -20.93
N ASP A 460 6.78 4.84 -20.61
CA ASP A 460 7.85 4.80 -21.61
C ASP A 460 7.84 3.49 -22.39
N LEU A 461 7.73 2.35 -21.69
CA LEU A 461 7.64 1.03 -22.32
C LEU A 461 6.36 0.87 -23.17
N GLN A 462 5.24 1.47 -22.75
CA GLN A 462 4.00 1.48 -23.53
C GLN A 462 4.18 2.21 -24.85
N ARG A 463 4.81 3.39 -24.82
CA ARG A 463 5.10 4.19 -26.03
C ARG A 463 6.11 3.50 -26.96
N GLU A 464 7.17 2.94 -26.38
CA GLU A 464 8.28 2.34 -27.14
C GLU A 464 7.88 1.02 -27.83
N LEU A 465 7.09 0.20 -27.12
CA LEU A 465 6.74 -1.16 -27.55
C LEU A 465 5.29 -1.29 -28.06
N GLY A 466 4.50 -0.22 -28.04
CA GLY A 466 3.09 -0.24 -28.45
C GLY A 466 2.21 -1.13 -27.57
N LEU A 467 2.50 -1.20 -26.26
CA LEU A 467 1.82 -2.09 -25.33
C LEU A 467 0.41 -1.60 -24.98
N THR A 468 -0.48 -2.54 -24.73
CA THR A 468 -1.81 -2.27 -24.15
C THR A 468 -1.84 -2.78 -22.74
N TYR A 469 -2.42 -2.01 -21.81
CA TYR A 469 -2.48 -2.37 -20.39
C TYR A 469 -3.89 -2.59 -19.89
N VAL A 470 -4.08 -3.62 -19.06
CA VAL A 470 -5.17 -3.70 -18.09
C VAL A 470 -4.53 -3.48 -16.72
N PHE A 471 -4.82 -2.34 -16.10
CA PHE A 471 -4.20 -1.87 -14.87
C PHE A 471 -5.14 -2.04 -13.69
N ILE A 472 -4.83 -2.95 -12.78
CA ILE A 472 -5.63 -3.20 -11.57
C ILE A 472 -5.01 -2.41 -10.42
N SER A 473 -5.81 -1.54 -9.80
CA SER A 473 -5.37 -0.77 -8.63
C SER A 473 -6.54 -0.48 -7.69
N HIS A 474 -6.20 -0.25 -6.43
CA HIS A 474 -7.10 0.36 -5.46
C HIS A 474 -6.77 1.85 -5.23
N ASP A 475 -5.66 2.35 -5.77
CA ASP A 475 -5.26 3.75 -5.71
C ASP A 475 -5.81 4.52 -6.93
N LEU A 476 -6.86 5.30 -6.69
CA LEU A 476 -7.52 6.08 -7.73
C LEU A 476 -6.69 7.28 -8.22
N ALA A 477 -5.79 7.82 -7.40
CA ALA A 477 -4.91 8.90 -7.82
C ALA A 477 -3.93 8.41 -8.89
N VAL A 478 -3.38 7.21 -8.71
CA VAL A 478 -2.55 6.53 -9.72
C VAL A 478 -3.37 6.22 -10.97
N VAL A 479 -4.58 5.71 -10.82
CA VAL A 479 -5.46 5.37 -11.95
C VAL A 479 -5.76 6.61 -12.79
N ARG A 480 -6.05 7.74 -12.17
CA ARG A 480 -6.27 9.01 -12.87
C ARG A 480 -5.07 9.46 -13.70
N GLN A 481 -3.86 9.15 -13.23
CA GLN A 481 -2.62 9.47 -13.94
C GLN A 481 -2.37 8.56 -15.15
N ILE A 482 -2.56 7.23 -15.02
CA ILE A 482 -2.08 6.25 -16.01
C ILE A 482 -3.17 5.74 -16.97
N SER A 483 -4.47 5.87 -16.66
CA SER A 483 -5.53 5.21 -17.44
C SER A 483 -6.30 6.13 -18.38
N ASP A 484 -6.71 5.57 -19.53
CA ASP A 484 -7.58 6.21 -20.51
C ASP A 484 -9.06 5.95 -20.20
N THR A 485 -9.36 4.71 -19.80
CA THR A 485 -10.70 4.26 -19.42
C THR A 485 -10.65 3.52 -18.10
N VAL A 486 -11.77 3.49 -17.39
CA VAL A 486 -11.88 2.86 -16.07
C VAL A 486 -13.18 2.07 -15.93
N SER A 487 -13.08 0.90 -15.31
CA SER A 487 -14.21 0.11 -14.82
C SER A 487 -14.19 0.10 -13.29
N VAL A 488 -15.27 0.54 -12.66
CA VAL A 488 -15.44 0.51 -11.20
C VAL A 488 -16.18 -0.74 -10.79
N PHE A 489 -15.58 -1.49 -9.86
CA PHE A 489 -16.07 -2.77 -9.37
C PHE A 489 -16.60 -2.67 -7.94
N SER A 490 -17.75 -3.27 -7.69
CA SER A 490 -18.30 -3.46 -6.35
C SER A 490 -18.97 -4.83 -6.23
N ARG A 491 -18.60 -5.61 -5.22
CA ARG A 491 -19.22 -6.92 -4.91
C ARG A 491 -19.35 -7.85 -6.11
N GLY A 492 -18.31 -7.93 -6.93
CA GLY A 492 -18.27 -8.80 -8.10
C GLY A 492 -18.97 -8.24 -9.35
N ARG A 493 -19.48 -7.02 -9.32
CA ARG A 493 -20.17 -6.37 -10.45
C ARG A 493 -19.44 -5.12 -10.90
N GLN A 494 -19.53 -4.81 -12.18
CA GLN A 494 -19.13 -3.55 -12.75
C GLN A 494 -20.25 -2.54 -12.55
N VAL A 495 -20.01 -1.52 -11.73
CA VAL A 495 -21.03 -0.52 -11.37
C VAL A 495 -20.93 0.74 -12.21
N GLU A 496 -19.75 1.02 -12.77
CA GLU A 496 -19.53 2.15 -13.67
C GLU A 496 -18.39 1.85 -14.65
N TYR A 497 -18.48 2.41 -15.88
CA TYR A 497 -17.49 2.28 -16.94
C TYR A 497 -17.49 3.55 -17.80
N GLY A 498 -16.32 4.03 -18.20
CA GLY A 498 -16.20 5.18 -19.07
C GLY A 498 -14.76 5.69 -19.23
N ALA A 499 -14.63 6.82 -19.93
CA ALA A 499 -13.36 7.55 -19.97
C ALA A 499 -12.99 7.99 -18.54
N THR A 500 -11.72 7.83 -18.17
CA THR A 500 -11.25 8.10 -16.80
C THR A 500 -11.62 9.50 -16.33
N ASN A 501 -11.36 10.52 -17.15
CA ASN A 501 -11.68 11.90 -16.80
C ASN A 501 -13.19 12.13 -16.57
N ASP A 502 -14.06 11.49 -17.36
CA ASP A 502 -15.51 11.65 -17.23
C ASP A 502 -16.03 10.98 -15.97
N VAL A 503 -15.55 9.76 -15.65
CA VAL A 503 -15.95 9.04 -14.43
C VAL A 503 -15.50 9.78 -13.17
N PHE A 504 -14.30 10.38 -13.20
CA PHE A 504 -13.79 11.16 -12.06
C PHE A 504 -14.48 12.51 -11.89
N ALA A 505 -14.83 13.21 -13.00
CA ALA A 505 -15.49 14.50 -12.95
C ALA A 505 -16.99 14.36 -12.66
N HIS A 506 -17.63 13.31 -13.18
CA HIS A 506 -19.09 13.12 -13.12
C HIS A 506 -19.45 11.68 -12.70
N PRO A 507 -19.05 11.24 -11.49
CA PRO A 507 -19.34 9.89 -11.01
C PRO A 507 -20.85 9.68 -10.86
N LYS A 508 -21.37 8.64 -11.52
CA LYS A 508 -22.80 8.33 -11.54
C LYS A 508 -23.23 7.43 -10.40
N HIS A 509 -22.37 6.48 -10.00
CA HIS A 509 -22.68 5.50 -8.97
C HIS A 509 -22.14 5.94 -7.59
N ASP A 510 -22.87 5.64 -6.51
CA ASP A 510 -22.49 6.03 -5.14
C ASP A 510 -21.13 5.45 -4.73
N VAL A 511 -20.87 4.18 -5.07
CA VAL A 511 -19.57 3.55 -4.81
C VAL A 511 -18.42 4.31 -5.48
N THR A 512 -18.63 4.82 -6.70
CA THR A 512 -17.61 5.64 -7.39
C THR A 512 -17.35 6.94 -6.63
N ARG A 513 -18.42 7.60 -6.16
CA ARG A 513 -18.30 8.83 -5.34
C ARG A 513 -17.56 8.55 -4.03
N GLU A 514 -17.89 7.46 -3.34
CA GLU A 514 -17.21 7.05 -2.11
C GLU A 514 -15.71 6.81 -2.34
N LEU A 515 -15.35 6.08 -3.40
CA LEU A 515 -13.97 5.82 -3.76
C LEU A 515 -13.20 7.11 -4.09
N ILE A 516 -13.78 8.03 -4.87
CA ILE A 516 -13.16 9.31 -5.22
C ILE A 516 -13.00 10.20 -3.97
N ASN A 517 -14.01 10.26 -3.10
CA ASN A 517 -13.96 11.01 -1.84
C ASN A 517 -13.01 10.40 -0.79
N ALA A 518 -12.56 9.17 -1.02
CA ALA A 518 -11.57 8.52 -0.16
C ALA A 518 -10.12 8.72 -0.65
N ILE A 519 -9.91 9.39 -1.78
CA ILE A 519 -8.55 9.70 -2.27
C ILE A 519 -7.85 10.61 -1.26
N PRO A 520 -6.67 10.20 -0.72
CA PRO A 520 -5.89 11.05 0.17
C PRO A 520 -5.47 12.37 -0.49
N GLY A 521 -5.37 13.45 0.30
CA GLY A 521 -4.98 14.78 -0.16
C GLY A 521 -6.15 15.68 -0.58
N THR A 522 -7.37 15.15 -0.67
CA THR A 522 -8.55 15.93 -1.07
C THR A 522 -8.90 16.99 -0.03
N VAL A 523 -8.82 16.66 1.26
CA VAL A 523 -9.11 17.60 2.37
C VAL A 523 -8.03 18.68 2.46
N PHE A 524 -6.76 18.31 2.28
CA PHE A 524 -5.64 19.24 2.27
C PHE A 524 -5.77 20.26 1.13
N ARG A 525 -6.03 19.80 -0.10
CA ARG A 525 -6.23 20.68 -1.27
C ARG A 525 -7.40 21.65 -1.08
N ALA A 526 -8.52 21.17 -0.58
CA ALA A 526 -9.66 22.02 -0.29
C ALA A 526 -9.34 23.11 0.75
N ARG A 527 -8.61 22.78 1.81
CA ARG A 527 -8.26 23.71 2.89
C ARG A 527 -7.19 24.73 2.51
N GLN A 528 -6.14 24.30 1.78
CA GLN A 528 -4.95 25.12 1.56
C GLN A 528 -4.93 25.79 0.18
N LEU A 529 -5.50 25.18 -0.84
CA LEU A 529 -5.47 25.67 -2.21
C LEU A 529 -6.82 26.22 -2.69
N GLY A 530 -7.88 26.07 -1.90
CA GLY A 530 -9.24 26.47 -2.30
C GLY A 530 -9.79 25.64 -3.46
N GLU A 531 -9.15 24.54 -3.79
CA GLU A 531 -9.54 23.65 -4.87
C GLU A 531 -10.46 22.55 -4.33
N PHE A 532 -11.75 22.64 -4.61
CA PHE A 532 -12.63 21.50 -4.46
C PHE A 532 -12.38 20.54 -5.61
N VAL A 533 -11.80 19.37 -5.32
CA VAL A 533 -11.73 18.28 -6.29
C VAL A 533 -13.14 17.74 -6.45
N VAL A 534 -13.81 18.13 -7.52
CA VAL A 534 -15.00 17.47 -8.02
C VAL A 534 -14.56 16.30 -8.90
#